data_de4ac2655aaaac13e300c61fcd5ddb77
#
_entry.id   de4ac2655aaaac13e300c61fcd5ddb77
#
_cell.length_a   1.000
_cell.length_b   1.000
_cell.length_c   1.000
_cell.angle_alpha   90.00
_cell.angle_beta   90.00
_cell.angle_gamma   90.00
#
_symmetry.space_group_name_H-M   'P 1'
#
loop_
_entity.id
_entity.type
_entity.pdbx_description
1 polymer ?
#
loop_
_entity_poly.entity_id
_entity_poly.type
_entity_poly.pdbx_seq_one_letter_code
_entity_poly.pdbx_strand_id
1 'polypeptide(L)'
;DDVESRGLGDVYKRQVIFLKNILLIDFSRSHDMNKKVLLCSLLLSLPLVVSAAETIPLWPNGAPNKSTITEPETTNDKGAIFNVTNGRLEVNVPKNPNGKAIILIPGGGYGNLAMGTFNQSFIPYFLDQGFTTFVLKYRLPKGDPAIPLSDSLEAVKIVRSLFKKYNLHTVGVMGASAGGHLAAMTSVECSGDSCPDFSVLIYPNITMMQEESQPKSSCRNNLIGKDRSVKYDVAYSAYKHVDTKTPPAFLAVSAGDEYAGSLGSMLYTRAMVENARPVSLHVYPTGNHGWGIGKSEKFPDGDKFKDDLTAWLKDIK
;
A
#
# COMPACT_ATOMS: atom_id res chain seq x y z
N ASP A 1 -21.59 5.19 -24.25
CA ASP A 1 -21.04 6.47 -24.64
C ASP A 1 -20.90 7.36 -23.41
N ASP A 2 -19.70 7.87 -23.18
CA ASP A 2 -19.39 9.05 -22.36
C ASP A 2 -19.08 8.88 -20.86
N VAL A 3 -18.08 8.06 -20.49
CA VAL A 3 -17.43 8.11 -19.16
C VAL A 3 -15.88 8.07 -19.22
N GLU A 4 -15.28 8.02 -20.40
CA GLU A 4 -13.82 7.80 -20.57
C GLU A 4 -12.91 9.04 -20.49
N SER A 5 -13.44 10.24 -20.25
CA SER A 5 -12.60 11.46 -20.32
C SER A 5 -12.47 12.28 -19.04
N ARG A 6 -13.04 11.87 -17.90
CA ARG A 6 -13.16 12.75 -16.72
C ARG A 6 -11.92 12.83 -15.82
N GLY A 7 -11.03 11.86 -15.83
CA GLY A 7 -9.85 11.87 -14.94
C GLY A 7 -8.67 12.72 -15.44
N LEU A 8 -8.31 12.59 -16.72
CA LEU A 8 -7.23 13.39 -17.32
C LEU A 8 -7.68 14.81 -17.68
N GLY A 9 -8.95 14.99 -18.05
CA GLY A 9 -9.51 16.28 -18.42
C GLY A 9 -9.54 17.30 -17.27
N ASP A 10 -9.72 16.86 -16.03
CA ASP A 10 -9.79 17.76 -14.87
C ASP A 10 -8.42 18.27 -14.41
N VAL A 11 -7.38 17.44 -14.52
CA VAL A 11 -6.00 17.85 -14.26
C VAL A 11 -5.54 18.86 -15.35
N TYR A 12 -5.90 18.60 -16.60
CA TYR A 12 -5.61 19.50 -17.72
C TYR A 12 -6.35 20.83 -17.59
N LYS A 13 -7.62 20.82 -17.20
CA LYS A 13 -8.42 22.05 -16.98
C LYS A 13 -7.85 22.89 -15.84
N ARG A 14 -7.42 22.29 -14.73
CA ARG A 14 -6.77 23.04 -13.62
C ARG A 14 -5.43 23.62 -14.02
N GLN A 15 -4.64 22.93 -14.81
CA GLN A 15 -3.37 23.46 -15.36
C GLN A 15 -3.59 24.62 -16.34
N VAL A 16 -4.62 24.51 -17.20
CA VAL A 16 -4.99 25.59 -18.14
C VAL A 16 -5.52 26.84 -17.41
N ILE A 17 -6.27 26.66 -16.32
CA ILE A 17 -6.74 27.77 -15.48
C ILE A 17 -5.57 28.44 -14.74
N PHE A 18 -4.61 27.65 -14.23
CA PHE A 18 -3.40 28.16 -13.59
C PHE A 18 -2.53 28.96 -14.58
N LEU A 19 -2.33 28.45 -15.79
CA LEU A 19 -1.61 29.14 -16.87
C LEU A 19 -2.33 30.42 -17.34
N LYS A 20 -3.68 30.42 -17.41
CA LYS A 20 -4.46 31.63 -17.71
C LYS A 20 -4.31 32.71 -16.63
N ASN A 21 -4.25 32.35 -15.36
CA ASN A 21 -4.05 33.29 -14.26
C ASN A 21 -2.62 33.87 -14.23
N ILE A 22 -1.61 33.15 -14.69
CA ILE A 22 -0.25 33.64 -14.87
C ILE A 22 -0.17 34.60 -16.07
N LEU A 23 -0.92 34.37 -17.15
CA LEU A 23 -1.02 35.21 -18.32
C LEU A 23 -1.82 36.52 -18.09
N LEU A 24 -2.54 36.65 -16.99
CA LEU A 24 -3.25 37.86 -16.58
C LEU A 24 -2.42 38.84 -15.73
N ILE A 25 -1.12 38.58 -15.57
CA ILE A 25 -0.20 39.58 -15.03
C ILE A 25 -0.16 40.74 -16.04
N ASP A 26 -0.60 41.89 -15.58
CA ASP A 26 -0.76 43.10 -16.39
C ASP A 26 0.54 43.57 -17.04
N PHE A 27 0.73 43.26 -18.32
CA PHE A 27 1.87 43.64 -19.14
C PHE A 27 1.80 45.10 -19.63
N SER A 28 0.83 45.89 -19.19
CA SER A 28 0.60 47.24 -19.69
C SER A 28 1.70 48.25 -19.30
N ARG A 29 2.60 47.94 -18.35
CA ARG A 29 3.59 48.85 -17.80
C ARG A 29 5.06 48.66 -18.33
N SER A 30 5.31 47.78 -19.26
CA SER A 30 6.66 47.64 -19.84
C SER A 30 6.72 48.09 -21.30
N HIS A 31 7.50 49.13 -21.58
CA HIS A 31 7.71 49.67 -22.94
C HIS A 31 8.72 48.88 -23.78
N ASP A 32 9.30 47.78 -23.24
CA ASP A 32 10.35 47.03 -23.92
C ASP A 32 9.81 45.69 -24.47
N MET A 33 9.47 45.68 -25.75
CA MET A 33 8.92 44.55 -26.47
C MET A 33 9.87 43.33 -26.52
N ASN A 34 11.20 43.58 -26.56
CA ASN A 34 12.20 42.52 -26.62
C ASN A 34 12.32 41.77 -25.28
N LYS A 35 12.11 42.43 -24.13
CA LYS A 35 12.09 41.79 -22.82
C LYS A 35 10.84 40.93 -22.61
N LYS A 36 9.70 41.35 -23.19
CA LYS A 36 8.44 40.59 -23.15
C LYS A 36 8.59 39.29 -23.94
N VAL A 37 9.17 39.30 -25.11
CA VAL A 37 9.41 38.10 -25.92
C VAL A 37 10.42 37.17 -25.27
N LEU A 38 11.47 37.69 -24.66
CA LEU A 38 12.49 36.89 -23.96
C LEU A 38 11.92 36.22 -22.69
N LEU A 39 11.05 36.90 -21.93
CA LEU A 39 10.43 36.35 -20.75
C LEU A 39 9.39 35.27 -21.10
N CYS A 40 8.62 35.47 -22.17
CA CYS A 40 7.69 34.46 -22.68
C CYS A 40 8.40 33.22 -23.25
N SER A 41 9.54 33.42 -23.94
CA SER A 41 10.31 32.28 -24.46
C SER A 41 11.03 31.49 -23.36
N LEU A 42 11.43 32.14 -22.25
CA LEU A 42 12.05 31.47 -21.10
C LEU A 42 11.03 30.67 -20.29
N LEU A 43 9.77 31.14 -20.22
CA LEU A 43 8.66 30.40 -19.53
C LEU A 43 8.12 29.19 -20.34
N LEU A 44 8.26 29.22 -21.68
CA LEU A 44 7.85 28.14 -22.58
C LEU A 44 8.90 27.02 -22.70
N SER A 45 10.14 27.25 -22.25
CA SER A 45 11.25 26.30 -22.33
C SER A 45 11.53 25.51 -21.06
N LEU A 46 10.73 25.69 -20.01
CA LEU A 46 10.78 24.78 -18.86
C LEU A 46 10.12 23.46 -19.26
N PRO A 47 10.90 22.36 -19.42
CA PRO A 47 10.29 21.07 -19.65
C PRO A 47 9.40 20.77 -18.43
N LEU A 48 8.11 20.47 -18.65
CA LEU A 48 7.31 19.78 -17.67
C LEU A 48 7.97 18.40 -17.49
N VAL A 49 8.89 18.28 -16.56
CA VAL A 49 9.39 17.00 -16.11
C VAL A 49 8.23 16.36 -15.33
N VAL A 50 7.35 15.69 -16.05
CA VAL A 50 6.53 14.64 -15.45
C VAL A 50 7.53 13.56 -15.10
N SER A 51 8.04 13.59 -13.87
CA SER A 51 8.85 12.51 -13.34
C SER A 51 7.96 11.27 -13.38
N ALA A 52 8.25 10.33 -14.28
CA ALA A 52 7.68 9.00 -14.21
C ALA A 52 7.99 8.47 -12.81
N ALA A 53 6.98 7.87 -12.15
CA ALA A 53 7.18 7.25 -10.84
C ALA A 53 8.38 6.29 -10.94
N GLU A 54 9.36 6.45 -10.05
CA GLU A 54 10.53 5.57 -10.04
C GLU A 54 10.09 4.15 -9.73
N THR A 55 10.52 3.20 -10.56
CA THR A 55 10.25 1.77 -10.36
C THR A 55 11.54 1.06 -10.01
N ILE A 56 11.54 0.29 -8.91
CA ILE A 56 12.70 -0.43 -8.40
C ILE A 56 12.39 -1.93 -8.43
N PRO A 57 13.08 -2.73 -9.25
CA PRO A 57 12.92 -4.18 -9.25
C PRO A 57 13.41 -4.77 -7.92
N LEU A 58 12.69 -5.76 -7.36
CA LEU A 58 13.13 -6.44 -6.15
C LEU A 58 14.30 -7.38 -6.44
N TRP A 59 14.31 -8.02 -7.59
CA TRP A 59 15.22 -9.10 -7.93
C TRP A 59 15.94 -8.87 -9.27
N PRO A 60 16.84 -7.89 -9.37
CA PRO A 60 17.51 -7.58 -10.65
C PRO A 60 18.38 -8.74 -11.16
N ASN A 61 18.85 -9.62 -10.27
CA ASN A 61 19.69 -10.77 -10.59
C ASN A 61 18.93 -12.12 -10.52
N GLY A 62 17.59 -12.09 -10.46
CA GLY A 62 16.75 -13.27 -10.35
C GLY A 62 16.24 -13.52 -8.92
N ALA A 63 14.99 -13.90 -8.82
CA ALA A 63 14.30 -14.14 -7.55
C ALA A 63 14.65 -15.51 -6.95
N PRO A 64 14.65 -15.66 -5.60
CA PRO A 64 15.00 -16.91 -4.93
C PRO A 64 13.98 -18.03 -5.23
N ASN A 65 12.70 -17.65 -5.43
CA ASN A 65 11.63 -18.58 -5.74
C ASN A 65 11.07 -18.27 -7.12
N LYS A 66 10.97 -19.27 -7.99
CA LYS A 66 10.44 -19.09 -9.35
C LYS A 66 8.92 -19.12 -9.36
N SER A 67 8.28 -18.14 -10.01
CA SER A 67 6.86 -18.20 -10.30
C SER A 67 6.55 -19.34 -11.29
N THR A 68 5.41 -20.00 -11.08
CA THR A 68 4.84 -20.97 -12.03
C THR A 68 3.82 -20.32 -12.98
N ILE A 69 3.62 -19.02 -12.90
CA ILE A 69 2.74 -18.26 -13.78
C ILE A 69 3.47 -18.04 -15.10
N THR A 70 2.84 -18.42 -16.20
CA THR A 70 3.36 -18.28 -17.58
C THR A 70 2.61 -17.21 -18.37
N GLU A 71 1.41 -16.86 -17.93
CA GLU A 71 0.56 -15.86 -18.55
C GLU A 71 1.16 -14.46 -18.35
N PRO A 72 1.01 -13.55 -19.31
CA PRO A 72 1.49 -12.17 -19.18
C PRO A 72 0.75 -11.41 -18.08
N GLU A 73 1.43 -10.43 -17.47
CA GLU A 73 0.82 -9.49 -16.54
C GLU A 73 -0.25 -8.67 -17.27
N THR A 74 -1.44 -8.56 -16.69
CA THR A 74 -2.59 -7.82 -17.25
C THR A 74 -3.25 -6.95 -16.18
N THR A 75 -3.89 -5.88 -16.60
CA THR A 75 -4.67 -4.99 -15.73
C THR A 75 -6.09 -4.90 -16.24
N ASN A 76 -7.09 -5.05 -15.37
CA ASN A 76 -8.49 -4.87 -15.73
C ASN A 76 -8.97 -3.42 -15.54
N ASP A 77 -10.20 -3.12 -15.97
CA ASP A 77 -10.81 -1.77 -15.90
C ASP A 77 -10.95 -1.21 -14.48
N LYS A 78 -10.92 -2.07 -13.45
CA LYS A 78 -10.94 -1.68 -12.03
C LYS A 78 -9.54 -1.46 -11.45
N GLY A 79 -8.49 -1.53 -12.27
CA GLY A 79 -7.09 -1.38 -11.86
C GLY A 79 -6.54 -2.59 -11.12
N ALA A 80 -7.19 -3.75 -11.14
CA ALA A 80 -6.62 -4.97 -10.57
C ALA A 80 -5.58 -5.56 -11.52
N ILE A 81 -4.40 -5.92 -10.99
CA ILE A 81 -3.27 -6.48 -11.76
C ILE A 81 -3.19 -7.97 -11.50
N PHE A 82 -3.16 -8.74 -12.58
CA PHE A 82 -3.08 -10.21 -12.58
C PHE A 82 -1.73 -10.68 -13.10
N ASN A 83 -1.39 -11.92 -12.78
CA ASN A 83 -0.21 -12.63 -13.31
C ASN A 83 1.12 -11.89 -13.05
N VAL A 84 1.25 -11.25 -11.90
CA VAL A 84 2.49 -10.57 -11.52
C VAL A 84 3.57 -11.61 -11.23
N THR A 85 4.62 -11.62 -12.06
CA THR A 85 5.79 -12.51 -11.93
C THR A 85 7.10 -11.77 -11.65
N ASN A 86 7.07 -10.42 -11.77
CA ASN A 86 8.22 -9.56 -11.51
C ASN A 86 7.90 -8.62 -10.35
N GLY A 87 8.44 -8.94 -9.16
CA GLY A 87 8.28 -8.13 -7.96
C GLY A 87 8.99 -6.77 -8.11
N ARG A 88 8.30 -5.68 -7.75
CA ARG A 88 8.83 -4.31 -7.87
C ARG A 88 8.19 -3.34 -6.89
N LEU A 89 8.88 -2.26 -6.60
CA LEU A 89 8.38 -1.11 -5.86
C LEU A 89 8.15 0.06 -6.81
N GLU A 90 7.02 0.74 -6.65
CA GLU A 90 6.73 2.04 -7.29
C GLU A 90 6.84 3.12 -6.22
N VAL A 91 7.70 4.13 -6.46
CA VAL A 91 8.04 5.14 -5.45
C VAL A 91 7.27 6.43 -5.71
N ASN A 92 6.63 6.96 -4.66
CA ASN A 92 6.04 8.30 -4.70
C ASN A 92 6.58 9.12 -3.51
N VAL A 93 7.19 10.25 -3.83
CA VAL A 93 7.74 11.17 -2.82
C VAL A 93 6.73 12.27 -2.55
N PRO A 94 6.36 12.53 -1.29
CA PRO A 94 5.43 13.59 -0.95
C PRO A 94 6.04 14.98 -1.16
N LYS A 95 5.20 16.00 -1.31
CA LYS A 95 5.63 17.39 -1.43
C LYS A 95 6.43 17.86 -0.20
N ASN A 96 6.01 17.42 0.98
CA ASN A 96 6.63 17.78 2.25
C ASN A 96 7.00 16.46 3.01
N PRO A 97 8.18 15.87 2.73
CA PRO A 97 8.59 14.61 3.38
C PRO A 97 8.80 14.79 4.88
N ASN A 98 8.29 13.82 5.66
CA ASN A 98 8.47 13.78 7.12
C ASN A 98 9.62 12.86 7.58
N GLY A 99 10.42 12.31 6.64
CA GLY A 99 11.51 11.38 6.92
C GLY A 99 11.07 9.93 7.15
N LYS A 100 9.79 9.62 6.98
CA LYS A 100 9.26 8.26 7.16
C LYS A 100 8.86 7.65 5.83
N ALA A 101 9.11 6.36 5.69
CA ALA A 101 8.67 5.55 4.56
C ALA A 101 7.52 4.62 4.97
N ILE A 102 6.66 4.28 4.00
CA ILE A 102 5.70 3.21 4.15
C ILE A 102 5.63 2.36 2.89
N ILE A 103 5.73 1.05 3.06
CA ILE A 103 5.54 0.09 1.98
C ILE A 103 4.06 -0.28 1.96
N LEU A 104 3.39 0.02 0.85
CA LEU A 104 1.97 -0.23 0.65
C LEU A 104 1.78 -1.55 -0.08
N ILE A 105 1.10 -2.50 0.56
CA ILE A 105 0.92 -3.88 0.10
C ILE A 105 -0.55 -4.11 -0.28
N PRO A 106 -0.89 -4.16 -1.59
CA PRO A 106 -2.27 -4.30 -2.04
C PRO A 106 -2.88 -5.66 -1.68
N GLY A 107 -4.22 -5.66 -1.48
CA GLY A 107 -5.01 -6.87 -1.36
C GLY A 107 -5.28 -7.54 -2.70
N GLY A 108 -6.38 -8.31 -2.76
CA GLY A 108 -6.82 -9.06 -3.95
C GLY A 108 -6.83 -10.57 -3.75
N GLY A 109 -6.90 -11.03 -2.50
CA GLY A 109 -7.01 -12.45 -2.14
C GLY A 109 -5.86 -13.32 -2.64
N TYR A 110 -4.70 -12.75 -2.92
CA TYR A 110 -3.54 -13.38 -3.58
C TYR A 110 -3.79 -13.86 -5.02
N GLY A 111 -4.97 -13.61 -5.58
CA GLY A 111 -5.28 -13.90 -6.98
C GLY A 111 -4.99 -12.73 -7.94
N ASN A 112 -4.87 -11.54 -7.39
CA ASN A 112 -4.52 -10.30 -8.09
C ASN A 112 -4.01 -9.25 -7.10
N LEU A 113 -3.55 -8.11 -7.61
CA LEU A 113 -3.25 -6.91 -6.82
C LEU A 113 -4.37 -5.89 -7.01
N ALA A 114 -5.18 -5.63 -5.97
CA ALA A 114 -6.35 -4.72 -6.02
C ALA A 114 -5.90 -3.25 -5.90
N MET A 115 -5.31 -2.70 -6.97
CA MET A 115 -4.70 -1.36 -6.97
C MET A 115 -5.71 -0.20 -6.92
N GLY A 116 -6.97 -0.42 -7.32
CA GLY A 116 -7.96 0.67 -7.39
C GLY A 116 -8.08 1.46 -6.09
N THR A 117 -8.36 0.78 -4.97
CA THR A 117 -8.48 1.41 -3.63
C THR A 117 -7.15 2.04 -3.19
N PHE A 118 -6.01 1.40 -3.49
CA PHE A 118 -4.70 1.95 -3.14
C PHE A 118 -4.42 3.26 -3.87
N ASN A 119 -4.63 3.29 -5.18
CA ASN A 119 -4.40 4.47 -6.01
C ASN A 119 -5.33 5.64 -5.63
N GLN A 120 -6.60 5.35 -5.31
CA GLN A 120 -7.60 6.38 -5.04
C GLN A 120 -7.62 6.87 -3.59
N SER A 121 -7.08 6.09 -2.64
CA SER A 121 -7.29 6.33 -1.22
C SER A 121 -6.01 6.26 -0.39
N PHE A 122 -5.35 5.10 -0.31
CA PHE A 122 -4.21 4.92 0.61
C PHE A 122 -2.96 5.68 0.18
N ILE A 123 -2.58 5.65 -1.10
CA ILE A 123 -1.40 6.39 -1.60
C ILE A 123 -1.55 7.89 -1.36
N PRO A 124 -2.65 8.56 -1.78
CA PRO A 124 -2.85 9.98 -1.51
C PRO A 124 -2.82 10.30 0.00
N TYR A 125 -3.47 9.48 0.82
CA TYR A 125 -3.50 9.70 2.27
C TYR A 125 -2.10 9.72 2.88
N PHE A 126 -1.26 8.72 2.60
CA PHE A 126 0.09 8.66 3.18
C PHE A 126 1.00 9.77 2.63
N LEU A 127 0.85 10.15 1.37
CA LEU A 127 1.56 11.31 0.80
C LEU A 127 1.16 12.61 1.49
N ASP A 128 -0.13 12.81 1.79
CA ASP A 128 -0.62 13.98 2.53
C ASP A 128 -0.12 14.00 3.99
N GLN A 129 0.11 12.83 4.59
CA GLN A 129 0.77 12.69 5.90
C GLN A 129 2.30 12.88 5.84
N GLY A 130 2.89 13.10 4.66
CA GLY A 130 4.32 13.31 4.48
C GLY A 130 5.17 12.05 4.35
N PHE A 131 4.56 10.86 4.24
CA PHE A 131 5.29 9.62 4.04
C PHE A 131 5.76 9.46 2.60
N THR A 132 7.01 9.06 2.38
CA THR A 132 7.43 8.50 1.09
C THR A 132 6.81 7.11 0.95
N THR A 133 5.98 6.91 -0.08
CA THR A 133 5.30 5.63 -0.30
C THR A 133 6.05 4.76 -1.29
N PHE A 134 6.16 3.47 -0.96
CA PHE A 134 6.71 2.43 -1.82
C PHE A 134 5.61 1.40 -2.06
N VAL A 135 5.00 1.43 -3.24
CA VAL A 135 3.90 0.51 -3.55
C VAL A 135 4.49 -0.82 -4.02
N LEU A 136 4.28 -1.87 -3.24
CA LEU A 136 4.79 -3.19 -3.54
C LEU A 136 3.86 -3.93 -4.51
N LYS A 137 4.33 -4.14 -5.73
CA LYS A 137 3.73 -5.09 -6.67
C LYS A 137 4.41 -6.44 -6.48
N TYR A 138 3.95 -7.21 -5.49
CA TYR A 138 4.51 -8.51 -5.18
C TYR A 138 4.10 -9.57 -6.21
N ARG A 139 4.93 -10.57 -6.40
CA ARG A 139 4.63 -11.72 -7.27
C ARG A 139 3.49 -12.55 -6.67
N LEU A 140 2.54 -12.93 -7.50
CA LEU A 140 1.40 -13.76 -7.06
C LEU A 140 1.85 -15.19 -6.77
N PRO A 141 1.38 -15.80 -5.67
CA PRO A 141 1.89 -17.08 -5.16
C PRO A 141 1.51 -18.28 -6.00
N LYS A 142 0.31 -18.34 -6.56
CA LYS A 142 -0.27 -19.52 -7.23
C LYS A 142 -0.01 -20.81 -6.43
N GLY A 143 -0.23 -20.74 -5.10
CA GLY A 143 -0.05 -21.87 -4.17
C GLY A 143 1.35 -21.99 -3.55
N ASP A 144 2.28 -21.10 -3.84
CA ASP A 144 3.59 -21.04 -3.18
C ASP A 144 3.71 -19.76 -2.32
N PRO A 145 3.44 -19.86 -1.01
CA PRO A 145 3.43 -18.71 -0.12
C PRO A 145 4.82 -18.09 0.12
N ALA A 146 5.91 -18.79 -0.17
CA ALA A 146 7.25 -18.27 -0.04
C ALA A 146 7.55 -17.16 -1.07
N ILE A 147 6.83 -17.13 -2.20
CA ILE A 147 7.02 -16.14 -3.26
C ILE A 147 6.66 -14.72 -2.77
N PRO A 148 5.43 -14.41 -2.35
CA PRO A 148 5.09 -13.07 -1.89
C PRO A 148 5.80 -12.70 -0.58
N LEU A 149 6.04 -13.65 0.32
CA LEU A 149 6.75 -13.39 1.57
C LEU A 149 8.20 -12.95 1.31
N SER A 150 8.92 -13.65 0.43
CA SER A 150 10.27 -13.23 0.04
C SER A 150 10.28 -11.82 -0.57
N ASP A 151 9.28 -11.48 -1.40
CA ASP A 151 9.17 -10.16 -2.02
C ASP A 151 8.97 -9.05 -0.98
N SER A 152 8.10 -9.27 0.00
CA SER A 152 7.83 -8.26 1.03
C SER A 152 8.99 -8.07 2.01
N LEU A 153 9.70 -9.13 2.38
CA LEU A 153 10.91 -9.04 3.20
C LEU A 153 12.04 -8.31 2.46
N GLU A 154 12.23 -8.59 1.16
CA GLU A 154 13.22 -7.90 0.33
C GLU A 154 12.85 -6.43 0.11
N ALA A 155 11.56 -6.12 -0.04
CA ALA A 155 11.08 -4.75 -0.16
C ALA A 155 11.50 -3.89 1.04
N VAL A 156 11.41 -4.41 2.27
CA VAL A 156 11.87 -3.68 3.47
C VAL A 156 13.37 -3.42 3.42
N LYS A 157 14.20 -4.42 3.05
CA LYS A 157 15.67 -4.25 2.92
C LYS A 157 16.02 -3.21 1.87
N ILE A 158 15.36 -3.26 0.70
CA ILE A 158 15.57 -2.26 -0.36
C ILE A 158 15.24 -0.86 0.15
N VAL A 159 14.08 -0.66 0.79
CA VAL A 159 13.72 0.66 1.33
C VAL A 159 14.73 1.14 2.37
N ARG A 160 15.21 0.27 3.27
CA ARG A 160 16.28 0.63 4.23
C ARG A 160 17.58 1.05 3.52
N SER A 161 17.98 0.38 2.44
CA SER A 161 19.15 0.76 1.66
C SER A 161 19.02 2.14 1.00
N LEU A 162 17.77 2.62 0.81
CA LEU A 162 17.44 3.91 0.21
C LEU A 162 17.27 5.04 1.23
N PHE A 163 17.47 4.80 2.53
CA PHE A 163 17.29 5.80 3.59
C PHE A 163 18.08 7.08 3.31
N LYS A 164 19.34 6.97 2.89
CA LYS A 164 20.15 8.13 2.52
C LYS A 164 19.61 8.87 1.29
N LYS A 165 19.15 8.12 0.28
CA LYS A 165 18.64 8.70 -0.98
C LYS A 165 17.42 9.58 -0.77
N TYR A 166 16.48 9.14 0.08
CA TYR A 166 15.21 9.82 0.32
C TYR A 166 15.15 10.54 1.66
N ASN A 167 16.29 10.66 2.39
CA ASN A 167 16.36 11.24 3.74
C ASN A 167 15.34 10.62 4.71
N LEU A 168 15.34 9.28 4.78
CA LEU A 168 14.45 8.49 5.62
C LEU A 168 15.16 8.02 6.89
N HIS A 169 14.37 7.73 7.92
CA HIS A 169 14.86 7.16 9.19
C HIS A 169 13.95 6.06 9.75
N THR A 170 12.75 5.88 9.17
CA THR A 170 11.75 4.89 9.62
C THR A 170 11.08 4.27 8.40
N VAL A 171 10.82 2.96 8.43
CA VAL A 171 10.04 2.26 7.39
C VAL A 171 8.97 1.38 8.02
N GLY A 172 7.71 1.67 7.71
CA GLY A 172 6.57 0.82 8.05
C GLY A 172 6.08 0.00 6.87
N VAL A 173 5.27 -1.01 7.19
CA VAL A 173 4.49 -1.74 6.19
C VAL A 173 3.00 -1.50 6.42
N MET A 174 2.25 -1.27 5.36
CA MET A 174 0.79 -1.19 5.42
C MET A 174 0.20 -2.13 4.39
N GLY A 175 -0.75 -2.94 4.80
CA GLY A 175 -1.46 -3.81 3.88
C GLY A 175 -2.94 -3.90 4.17
N ALA A 176 -3.73 -4.17 3.12
CA ALA A 176 -5.16 -4.35 3.20
C ALA A 176 -5.55 -5.76 2.72
N SER A 177 -6.49 -6.43 3.40
CA SER A 177 -6.98 -7.76 3.01
C SER A 177 -5.84 -8.80 2.95
N ALA A 178 -5.63 -9.46 1.81
CA ALA A 178 -4.48 -10.33 1.57
C ALA A 178 -3.13 -9.60 1.72
N GLY A 179 -3.06 -8.31 1.33
CA GLY A 179 -1.89 -7.49 1.58
C GLY A 179 -1.68 -7.21 3.08
N GLY A 180 -2.77 -7.11 3.85
CA GLY A 180 -2.72 -7.02 5.32
C GLY A 180 -2.18 -8.30 5.94
N HIS A 181 -2.53 -9.46 5.39
CA HIS A 181 -1.89 -10.72 5.77
C HIS A 181 -0.39 -10.69 5.46
N LEU A 182 -0.01 -10.29 4.24
CA LEU A 182 1.40 -10.25 3.86
C LEU A 182 2.20 -9.27 4.72
N ALA A 183 1.63 -8.10 5.07
CA ALA A 183 2.24 -7.15 6.00
C ALA A 183 2.41 -7.74 7.40
N ALA A 184 1.41 -8.48 7.91
CA ALA A 184 1.50 -9.18 9.18
C ALA A 184 2.58 -10.26 9.17
N MET A 185 2.61 -11.12 8.12
CA MET A 185 3.66 -12.14 7.95
C MET A 185 5.05 -11.52 7.83
N THR A 186 5.20 -10.41 7.08
CA THR A 186 6.47 -9.67 7.03
C THR A 186 6.93 -9.22 8.41
N SER A 187 5.99 -8.78 9.26
CA SER A 187 6.28 -8.28 10.61
C SER A 187 6.70 -9.38 11.58
N VAL A 188 6.23 -10.61 11.39
CA VAL A 188 6.52 -11.72 12.32
C VAL A 188 7.64 -12.66 11.83
N GLU A 189 7.92 -12.68 10.51
CA GLU A 189 8.96 -13.54 9.90
C GLU A 189 10.25 -12.79 9.54
N CYS A 190 10.32 -11.50 9.86
CA CYS A 190 11.47 -10.67 9.53
C CYS A 190 12.69 -10.95 10.41
N SER A 191 13.87 -10.59 9.89
CA SER A 191 15.12 -10.59 10.66
C SER A 191 16.06 -9.48 10.17
N GLY A 192 16.75 -8.80 11.08
CA GLY A 192 17.67 -7.74 10.72
C GLY A 192 17.03 -6.65 9.88
N ASP A 193 17.64 -6.31 8.74
CA ASP A 193 17.19 -5.23 7.87
C ASP A 193 15.85 -5.50 7.14
N SER A 194 15.33 -6.73 7.21
CA SER A 194 14.00 -7.03 6.66
C SER A 194 12.85 -6.70 7.63
N CYS A 195 13.14 -6.27 8.87
CA CYS A 195 12.10 -5.94 9.85
C CYS A 195 11.58 -4.51 9.63
N PRO A 196 10.27 -4.32 9.48
CA PRO A 196 9.68 -2.98 9.50
C PRO A 196 9.68 -2.41 10.94
N ASP A 197 9.64 -1.09 11.05
CA ASP A 197 9.60 -0.42 12.35
C ASP A 197 8.19 -0.39 12.94
N PHE A 198 7.15 -0.52 12.10
CA PHE A 198 5.74 -0.61 12.48
C PHE A 198 4.90 -1.25 11.37
N SER A 199 3.67 -1.67 11.72
CA SER A 199 2.72 -2.20 10.75
C SER A 199 1.33 -1.57 10.89
N VAL A 200 0.65 -1.39 9.73
CA VAL A 200 -0.76 -0.96 9.63
C VAL A 200 -1.52 -2.03 8.85
N LEU A 201 -2.43 -2.70 9.52
CA LEU A 201 -3.13 -3.89 9.04
C LEU A 201 -4.62 -3.57 8.87
N ILE A 202 -5.07 -3.43 7.63
CA ILE A 202 -6.43 -2.98 7.31
C ILE A 202 -7.24 -4.20 6.84
N TYR A 203 -8.30 -4.53 7.58
CA TYR A 203 -9.13 -5.74 7.39
C TYR A 203 -8.32 -6.96 6.92
N PRO A 204 -7.22 -7.31 7.67
CA PRO A 204 -6.26 -8.32 7.22
C PRO A 204 -6.83 -9.75 7.34
N ASN A 205 -6.48 -10.61 6.39
CA ASN A 205 -6.67 -12.05 6.55
C ASN A 205 -5.55 -12.64 7.43
N ILE A 206 -5.65 -12.54 8.74
CA ILE A 206 -4.56 -12.92 9.67
C ILE A 206 -4.35 -14.43 9.75
N THR A 207 -5.43 -15.21 9.63
CA THR A 207 -5.39 -16.66 9.78
C THR A 207 -5.62 -17.37 8.45
N MET A 208 -4.89 -18.48 8.26
CA MET A 208 -5.11 -19.44 7.18
C MET A 208 -5.81 -20.71 7.68
N MET A 209 -6.08 -20.80 9.00
CA MET A 209 -6.86 -21.89 9.58
C MET A 209 -8.29 -21.85 9.02
N GLN A 210 -8.77 -22.96 8.48
CA GLN A 210 -10.07 -23.00 7.79
C GLN A 210 -11.26 -22.70 8.72
N GLU A 211 -11.21 -23.19 9.94
CA GLU A 211 -12.22 -22.98 10.98
C GLU A 211 -12.29 -21.54 11.51
N GLU A 212 -11.23 -20.77 11.32
CA GLU A 212 -11.12 -19.37 11.73
C GLU A 212 -11.33 -18.40 10.57
N SER A 213 -11.35 -18.91 9.34
CA SER A 213 -11.44 -18.12 8.11
C SER A 213 -12.89 -17.90 7.68
N GLN A 214 -13.16 -16.77 7.04
CA GLN A 214 -14.47 -16.50 6.46
C GLN A 214 -14.71 -17.38 5.22
N PRO A 215 -15.93 -17.94 5.05
CA PRO A 215 -16.24 -18.81 3.90
C PRO A 215 -16.08 -18.15 2.53
N LYS A 216 -16.24 -16.83 2.46
CA LYS A 216 -16.06 -16.05 1.22
C LYS A 216 -14.60 -15.77 0.90
N SER A 217 -13.65 -16.05 1.79
CA SER A 217 -12.22 -15.79 1.57
C SER A 217 -11.61 -16.81 0.60
N SER A 218 -10.99 -16.32 -0.46
CA SER A 218 -10.16 -17.14 -1.35
C SER A 218 -8.66 -17.09 -0.97
N CYS A 219 -8.32 -16.33 0.07
CA CYS A 219 -6.94 -15.98 0.42
C CYS A 219 -6.08 -17.23 0.66
N ARG A 220 -6.55 -18.16 1.51
CA ARG A 220 -5.85 -19.41 1.81
C ARG A 220 -5.57 -20.23 0.56
N ASN A 221 -6.60 -20.47 -0.26
CA ASN A 221 -6.47 -21.34 -1.43
C ASN A 221 -5.51 -20.78 -2.48
N ASN A 222 -5.52 -19.46 -2.68
CA ASN A 222 -4.61 -18.80 -3.62
C ASN A 222 -3.18 -18.74 -3.10
N LEU A 223 -3.00 -18.53 -1.78
CA LEU A 223 -1.69 -18.43 -1.15
C LEU A 223 -1.02 -19.79 -1.03
N ILE A 224 -1.69 -20.75 -0.41
CA ILE A 224 -1.12 -22.04 0.01
C ILE A 224 -1.46 -23.16 -0.98
N GLY A 225 -2.57 -23.05 -1.72
CA GLY A 225 -3.14 -24.13 -2.53
C GLY A 225 -4.20 -24.93 -1.78
N LYS A 226 -5.05 -25.62 -2.54
CA LYS A 226 -6.22 -26.35 -1.98
C LYS A 226 -5.83 -27.59 -1.16
N ASP A 227 -4.81 -28.30 -1.61
CA ASP A 227 -4.45 -29.65 -1.12
C ASP A 227 -3.30 -29.64 -0.10
N ARG A 228 -2.95 -28.48 0.46
CA ARG A 228 -1.89 -28.38 1.45
C ARG A 228 -2.40 -28.78 2.85
N SER A 229 -1.51 -29.38 3.63
CA SER A 229 -1.83 -29.84 5.00
C SER A 229 -2.02 -28.67 5.97
N VAL A 230 -2.69 -28.93 7.09
CA VAL A 230 -2.88 -27.97 8.22
C VAL A 230 -1.56 -27.37 8.71
N LYS A 231 -0.42 -28.06 8.52
CA LYS A 231 0.91 -27.50 8.83
C LYS A 231 1.16 -26.18 8.11
N TYR A 232 0.72 -26.06 6.86
CA TYR A 232 0.83 -24.80 6.10
C TYR A 232 -0.13 -23.74 6.61
N ASP A 233 -1.33 -24.13 7.04
CA ASP A 233 -2.30 -23.20 7.63
C ASP A 233 -1.71 -22.56 8.90
N VAL A 234 -1.09 -23.35 9.77
CA VAL A 234 -0.38 -22.86 10.95
C VAL A 234 0.80 -21.99 10.58
N ALA A 235 1.66 -22.42 9.64
CA ALA A 235 2.87 -21.72 9.24
C ALA A 235 2.59 -20.34 8.60
N TYR A 236 1.41 -20.13 8.03
CA TYR A 236 1.00 -18.89 7.41
C TYR A 236 -0.17 -18.18 8.12
N SER A 237 -0.41 -18.50 9.40
CA SER A 237 -1.31 -17.76 10.28
C SER A 237 -0.48 -16.83 11.16
N ALA A 238 -0.45 -15.54 10.80
CA ALA A 238 0.50 -14.57 11.36
C ALA A 238 0.47 -14.48 12.89
N TYR A 239 -0.71 -14.62 13.53
CA TYR A 239 -0.83 -14.56 14.98
C TYR A 239 -0.09 -15.69 15.72
N LYS A 240 0.22 -16.82 15.06
CA LYS A 240 0.98 -17.95 15.62
C LYS A 240 2.48 -17.65 15.74
N HIS A 241 2.97 -16.61 15.06
CA HIS A 241 4.39 -16.25 14.94
C HIS A 241 4.74 -14.94 15.65
N VAL A 242 3.77 -14.29 16.30
CA VAL A 242 4.03 -13.08 17.09
C VAL A 242 4.98 -13.42 18.25
N ASP A 243 6.05 -12.64 18.37
CA ASP A 243 7.06 -12.78 19.41
C ASP A 243 7.43 -11.40 20.02
N THR A 244 8.40 -11.40 20.94
CA THR A 244 8.89 -10.19 21.62
C THR A 244 9.59 -9.19 20.69
N LYS A 245 9.87 -9.52 19.43
CA LYS A 245 10.52 -8.66 18.42
C LYS A 245 9.52 -8.09 17.43
N THR A 246 8.29 -8.63 17.38
CA THR A 246 7.25 -8.15 16.46
C THR A 246 7.05 -6.64 16.63
N PRO A 247 7.07 -5.84 15.55
CA PRO A 247 6.95 -4.39 15.63
C PRO A 247 5.57 -3.94 16.11
N PRO A 248 5.42 -2.69 16.62
CA PRO A 248 4.12 -2.11 16.93
C PRO A 248 3.13 -2.21 15.76
N ALA A 249 1.87 -2.48 16.08
CA ALA A 249 0.85 -2.70 15.06
C ALA A 249 -0.42 -1.88 15.32
N PHE A 250 -0.98 -1.31 14.24
CA PHE A 250 -2.32 -0.76 14.17
C PHE A 250 -3.20 -1.69 13.33
N LEU A 251 -4.34 -2.11 13.87
CA LEU A 251 -5.31 -2.94 13.16
C LEU A 251 -6.67 -2.22 13.07
N ALA A 252 -7.29 -2.28 11.91
CA ALA A 252 -8.62 -1.74 11.67
C ALA A 252 -9.47 -2.76 10.89
N VAL A 253 -10.65 -3.09 11.41
CA VAL A 253 -11.57 -4.05 10.80
C VAL A 253 -13.02 -3.60 10.97
N SER A 254 -13.91 -4.06 10.10
CA SER A 254 -15.36 -3.94 10.27
C SER A 254 -15.90 -5.17 10.98
N ALA A 255 -16.82 -4.99 11.93
CA ALA A 255 -17.48 -6.09 12.64
C ALA A 255 -18.21 -7.05 11.68
N GLY A 256 -18.78 -6.52 10.59
CA GLY A 256 -19.52 -7.26 9.57
C GLY A 256 -18.69 -7.71 8.38
N ASP A 257 -17.36 -7.77 8.48
CA ASP A 257 -16.50 -8.20 7.37
C ASP A 257 -16.69 -9.69 7.04
N GLU A 258 -17.28 -9.98 5.88
CA GLU A 258 -17.61 -11.35 5.43
C GLU A 258 -16.45 -12.07 4.70
N TYR A 259 -15.33 -11.38 4.42
CA TYR A 259 -14.19 -11.92 3.68
C TYR A 259 -12.97 -12.18 4.56
N ALA A 260 -12.60 -11.24 5.43
CA ALA A 260 -11.48 -11.43 6.36
C ALA A 260 -11.95 -11.76 7.77
N GLY A 261 -13.09 -11.19 8.16
CA GLY A 261 -13.61 -11.29 9.52
C GLY A 261 -12.76 -10.53 10.54
N SER A 262 -13.32 -10.28 11.70
CA SER A 262 -12.62 -9.60 12.79
C SER A 262 -11.84 -10.55 13.71
N LEU A 263 -12.19 -11.85 13.73
CA LEU A 263 -11.60 -12.85 14.63
C LEU A 263 -10.07 -12.92 14.48
N GLY A 264 -9.55 -12.99 13.25
CA GLY A 264 -8.10 -13.05 13.01
C GLY A 264 -7.36 -11.85 13.60
N SER A 265 -7.92 -10.64 13.47
CA SER A 265 -7.35 -9.42 14.06
C SER A 265 -7.38 -9.44 15.59
N MET A 266 -8.41 -10.01 16.20
CA MET A 266 -8.49 -10.22 17.66
C MET A 266 -7.43 -11.22 18.13
N LEU A 267 -7.23 -12.33 17.41
CA LEU A 267 -6.19 -13.33 17.71
C LEU A 267 -4.78 -12.72 17.60
N TYR A 268 -4.52 -11.90 16.58
CA TYR A 268 -3.24 -11.20 16.44
C TYR A 268 -3.02 -10.20 17.59
N THR A 269 -4.04 -9.42 17.91
CA THR A 269 -3.98 -8.47 19.04
C THR A 269 -3.71 -9.19 20.36
N ARG A 270 -4.39 -10.32 20.62
CA ARG A 270 -4.14 -11.14 21.80
C ARG A 270 -2.69 -11.61 21.85
N ALA A 271 -2.15 -12.14 20.75
CA ALA A 271 -0.76 -12.59 20.66
C ALA A 271 0.24 -11.44 20.90
N MET A 272 -0.03 -10.23 20.38
CA MET A 272 0.76 -9.05 20.64
C MET A 272 0.78 -8.67 22.12
N VAL A 273 -0.38 -8.69 22.79
CA VAL A 273 -0.51 -8.39 24.22
C VAL A 273 0.23 -9.44 25.06
N GLU A 274 0.08 -10.73 24.75
CA GLU A 274 0.76 -11.84 25.43
C GLU A 274 2.29 -11.74 25.32
N ASN A 275 2.80 -11.15 24.23
CA ASN A 275 4.23 -10.89 24.00
C ASN A 275 4.68 -9.47 24.42
N ALA A 276 3.84 -8.72 25.15
CA ALA A 276 4.09 -7.34 25.57
C ALA A 276 4.47 -6.39 24.42
N ARG A 277 3.84 -6.57 23.24
CA ARG A 277 4.05 -5.71 22.06
C ARG A 277 2.98 -4.65 21.95
N PRO A 278 3.35 -3.39 21.61
CA PRO A 278 2.38 -2.32 21.39
C PRO A 278 1.42 -2.67 20.25
N VAL A 279 0.12 -2.56 20.54
CA VAL A 279 -0.92 -2.85 19.55
C VAL A 279 -2.15 -1.97 19.76
N SER A 280 -2.74 -1.51 18.68
CA SER A 280 -4.03 -0.80 18.66
C SER A 280 -4.98 -1.54 17.73
N LEU A 281 -6.13 -2.00 18.26
CA LEU A 281 -7.18 -2.65 17.47
C LEU A 281 -8.44 -1.79 17.47
N HIS A 282 -8.92 -1.47 16.28
CA HIS A 282 -10.18 -0.76 16.05
C HIS A 282 -11.17 -1.65 15.30
N VAL A 283 -12.28 -1.96 15.95
CA VAL A 283 -13.39 -2.71 15.35
C VAL A 283 -14.54 -1.74 15.11
N TYR A 284 -14.80 -1.41 13.85
CA TYR A 284 -15.87 -0.47 13.47
C TYR A 284 -17.20 -1.22 13.28
N PRO A 285 -18.32 -0.67 13.77
CA PRO A 285 -19.62 -1.32 13.66
C PRO A 285 -20.16 -1.36 12.24
N THR A 286 -19.73 -0.45 11.36
CA THR A 286 -20.18 -0.35 9.97
C THR A 286 -19.14 -0.83 8.98
N GLY A 287 -19.56 -0.91 7.72
CA GLY A 287 -18.71 -1.39 6.62
C GLY A 287 -18.75 -2.92 6.48
N ASN A 288 -18.12 -3.40 5.41
CA ASN A 288 -17.87 -4.83 5.17
C ASN A 288 -16.39 -4.98 4.85
N HIS A 289 -16.01 -5.21 3.60
CA HIS A 289 -14.63 -5.43 3.14
C HIS A 289 -14.25 -4.48 2.01
N GLY A 290 -12.97 -4.13 1.88
CA GLY A 290 -12.45 -3.40 0.72
C GLY A 290 -12.71 -1.89 0.73
N TRP A 291 -12.92 -1.28 1.92
CA TRP A 291 -13.04 0.17 2.06
C TRP A 291 -11.68 0.88 2.02
N GLY A 292 -11.70 2.18 1.78
CA GLY A 292 -10.50 3.05 1.74
C GLY A 292 -10.47 4.03 2.91
N ILE A 293 -9.73 5.11 2.74
CA ILE A 293 -9.65 6.21 3.70
C ILE A 293 -10.86 7.16 3.53
N GLY A 294 -11.47 7.55 4.64
CA GLY A 294 -12.57 8.51 4.70
C GLY A 294 -13.95 7.88 4.53
N LYS A 295 -14.95 8.67 4.88
CA LYS A 295 -16.36 8.26 4.85
C LYS A 295 -16.84 7.93 3.45
N SER A 296 -17.57 6.84 3.33
CA SER A 296 -18.25 6.43 2.11
C SER A 296 -19.55 5.70 2.44
N GLU A 297 -20.41 5.47 1.44
CA GLU A 297 -21.62 4.66 1.64
C GLU A 297 -21.30 3.24 2.12
N LYS A 298 -20.17 2.67 1.64
CA LYS A 298 -19.70 1.34 2.04
C LYS A 298 -19.07 1.32 3.43
N PHE A 299 -18.58 2.46 3.92
CA PHE A 299 -17.92 2.58 5.22
C PHE A 299 -18.23 3.94 5.87
N PRO A 300 -19.39 4.07 6.53
CA PRO A 300 -19.79 5.29 7.24
C PRO A 300 -18.83 5.74 8.34
N ASP A 301 -18.12 4.80 9.00
CA ASP A 301 -17.10 5.08 10.02
C ASP A 301 -15.75 5.53 9.45
N GLY A 302 -15.64 5.75 8.13
CA GLY A 302 -14.37 6.01 7.46
C GLY A 302 -13.63 7.25 7.95
N ASP A 303 -14.34 8.32 8.36
CA ASP A 303 -13.68 9.51 8.93
C ASP A 303 -13.10 9.21 10.31
N LYS A 304 -13.83 8.46 11.15
CA LYS A 304 -13.33 8.02 12.44
C LYS A 304 -12.07 7.14 12.28
N PHE A 305 -12.10 6.19 11.34
CA PHE A 305 -10.93 5.39 11.00
C PHE A 305 -9.73 6.25 10.58
N LYS A 306 -9.96 7.25 9.72
CA LYS A 306 -8.92 8.18 9.29
C LYS A 306 -8.29 8.92 10.46
N ASP A 307 -9.12 9.41 11.40
CA ASP A 307 -8.67 10.13 12.57
C ASP A 307 -7.88 9.22 13.52
N ASP A 308 -8.38 8.01 13.80
CA ASP A 308 -7.72 7.00 14.65
C ASP A 308 -6.34 6.63 14.07
N LEU A 309 -6.25 6.37 12.76
CA LEU A 309 -4.99 6.06 12.08
C LEU A 309 -4.02 7.26 12.10
N THR A 310 -4.53 8.47 11.82
CA THR A 310 -3.73 9.69 11.83
C THR A 310 -3.14 9.97 13.22
N ALA A 311 -3.93 9.79 14.27
CA ALA A 311 -3.47 9.95 15.65
C ALA A 311 -2.36 8.94 15.98
N TRP A 312 -2.57 7.66 15.64
CA TRP A 312 -1.58 6.61 15.89
C TRP A 312 -0.26 6.83 15.14
N LEU A 313 -0.31 7.26 13.86
CA LEU A 313 0.89 7.52 13.05
C LEU A 313 1.73 8.70 13.55
N LYS A 314 1.16 9.65 14.31
CA LYS A 314 1.90 10.75 14.94
C LYS A 314 2.84 10.28 16.03
N ASP A 315 2.49 9.21 16.74
CA ASP A 315 3.28 8.63 17.82
C ASP A 315 4.42 7.73 17.32
N ILE A 316 4.42 7.36 16.05
CA ILE A 316 5.52 6.62 15.41
C ILE A 316 6.73 7.55 15.25
N LYS A 317 7.83 7.16 15.89
CA LYS A 317 9.09 7.93 15.88
C LYS A 317 9.95 7.64 14.66
#